data_6682246713e595a1817fc00d90bbf480
#
_entry.id   6682246713e595a1817fc00d90bbf480
#
_cell.length_a   1.000
_cell.length_b   1.000
_cell.length_c   1.000
_cell.angle_alpha   90.00
_cell.angle_beta   90.00
_cell.angle_gamma   90.00
#
_symmetry.space_group_name_H-M   'P 1'
#
loop_
_entity.id
_entity.type
_entity.pdbx_description
1 polymer ?
#
loop_
_entity_poly.entity_id
_entity_poly.type
_entity_poly.pdbx_seq_one_letter_code
_entity_poly.pdbx_strand_id
1 'polypeptide(L)'
;MAQLDILICSLNKGIVRVDEMLNSPDERVRYIVSYQYTDERYLDLIPQELLQRSDVTIYKHKGQGLSANRNLALEKATSELVMFVDDDTHIEKEAFDVIFQLFDENKDLDIAFFQASTYNGVLLKPYPNEEAIIDGMPENYSISMIEMVCKREKIQGKLRFDERFGLGTKFLTCGEEDIWIEDAKRAGLTMKYYPIKIAATSTLLKKSLVYVDAGVQRSKGALTYYLYGSKAWWMCFKFSLNASINGLCHFLPMMKHQVEGIRYMQRTK
;
A
#
# COMPACT_ATOMS: atom_id res chain seq x y z
N MET A 1 -25.06 -0.32 -10.49
CA MET A 1 -23.62 -0.44 -10.81
C MET A 1 -22.89 -0.66 -9.51
N ALA A 2 -21.77 -1.41 -9.52
CA ALA A 2 -20.97 -1.58 -8.29
C ALA A 2 -20.47 -0.22 -7.80
N GLN A 3 -20.41 -0.07 -6.47
CA GLN A 3 -19.97 1.16 -5.80
C GLN A 3 -18.49 1.11 -5.41
N LEU A 4 -17.95 -0.12 -5.16
CA LEU A 4 -16.58 -0.33 -4.73
C LEU A 4 -15.86 -1.35 -5.63
N ASP A 5 -14.70 -0.99 -6.15
CA ASP A 5 -13.74 -1.93 -6.74
C ASP A 5 -12.64 -2.25 -5.71
N ILE A 6 -12.52 -3.52 -5.33
CA ILE A 6 -11.42 -4.02 -4.52
C ILE A 6 -10.31 -4.47 -5.46
N LEU A 7 -9.17 -3.77 -5.40
CA LEU A 7 -8.02 -3.94 -6.28
C LEU A 7 -7.00 -4.89 -5.64
N ILE A 8 -7.02 -6.15 -6.03
CA ILE A 8 -6.16 -7.19 -5.48
C ILE A 8 -4.88 -7.30 -6.31
N CYS A 9 -3.73 -7.08 -5.69
CA CYS A 9 -2.43 -7.24 -6.33
C CYS A 9 -1.82 -8.59 -5.96
N SER A 10 -1.66 -9.48 -6.92
CA SER A 10 -1.08 -10.80 -6.70
C SER A 10 0.12 -11.06 -7.60
N LEU A 11 1.08 -11.86 -7.12
CA LEU A 11 2.27 -12.28 -7.84
C LEU A 11 2.47 -13.81 -7.75
N ASN A 12 2.63 -14.46 -8.90
CA ASN A 12 2.97 -15.88 -9.00
C ASN A 12 2.01 -16.77 -8.16
N LYS A 13 2.54 -17.47 -7.14
CA LYS A 13 1.78 -18.37 -6.27
C LYS A 13 0.74 -17.64 -5.39
N GLY A 14 0.83 -16.34 -5.22
CA GLY A 14 -0.11 -15.57 -4.42
C GLY A 14 -1.56 -15.71 -4.88
N ILE A 15 -1.77 -15.92 -6.19
CA ILE A 15 -3.10 -16.08 -6.80
C ILE A 15 -3.93 -17.20 -6.16
N VAL A 16 -3.28 -18.24 -5.63
CA VAL A 16 -3.96 -19.40 -5.00
C VAL A 16 -4.75 -19.00 -3.76
N ARG A 17 -4.33 -17.96 -3.06
CA ARG A 17 -4.97 -17.49 -1.81
C ARG A 17 -6.17 -16.58 -2.06
N VAL A 18 -6.24 -15.96 -3.23
CA VAL A 18 -7.21 -14.88 -3.51
C VAL A 18 -8.65 -15.35 -3.30
N ASP A 19 -8.98 -16.58 -3.72
CA ASP A 19 -10.36 -17.09 -3.58
C ASP A 19 -10.82 -17.16 -2.12
N GLU A 20 -9.93 -17.57 -1.22
CA GLU A 20 -10.20 -17.67 0.22
C GLU A 20 -10.38 -16.29 0.89
N MET A 21 -9.88 -15.23 0.25
CA MET A 21 -9.96 -13.85 0.78
C MET A 21 -11.25 -13.14 0.39
N LEU A 22 -11.99 -13.65 -0.60
CA LEU A 22 -13.18 -12.99 -1.10
C LEU A 22 -14.42 -13.31 -0.25
N ASN A 23 -15.27 -12.30 -0.08
CA ASN A 23 -16.60 -12.50 0.49
C ASN A 23 -17.55 -13.21 -0.50
N SER A 24 -18.70 -13.67 -0.01
CA SER A 24 -19.82 -14.02 -0.87
C SER A 24 -20.19 -12.82 -1.75
N PRO A 25 -20.65 -13.04 -3.00
CA PRO A 25 -20.95 -11.93 -3.91
C PRO A 25 -21.90 -10.88 -3.30
N ASP A 26 -21.56 -9.61 -3.53
CA ASP A 26 -22.36 -8.44 -3.20
C ASP A 26 -22.43 -7.57 -4.48
N GLU A 27 -23.62 -7.26 -4.95
CA GLU A 27 -23.81 -6.51 -6.21
C GLU A 27 -23.18 -5.11 -6.20
N ARG A 28 -22.87 -4.57 -5.01
CA ARG A 28 -22.20 -3.27 -4.80
C ARG A 28 -20.68 -3.36 -4.90
N VAL A 29 -20.11 -4.58 -4.86
CA VAL A 29 -18.66 -4.80 -4.77
C VAL A 29 -18.17 -5.63 -5.96
N ARG A 30 -17.04 -5.25 -6.55
CA ARG A 30 -16.32 -6.03 -7.54
C ARG A 30 -14.87 -6.21 -7.15
N TYR A 31 -14.30 -7.30 -7.57
CA TYR A 31 -12.90 -7.63 -7.36
C TYR A 31 -12.13 -7.55 -8.67
N ILE A 32 -11.11 -6.70 -8.70
CA ILE A 32 -10.19 -6.57 -9.82
C ILE A 32 -8.86 -7.16 -9.39
N VAL A 33 -8.55 -8.34 -9.90
CA VAL A 33 -7.30 -9.04 -9.60
C VAL A 33 -6.27 -8.67 -10.66
N SER A 34 -5.27 -7.86 -10.29
CA SER A 34 -4.11 -7.58 -11.11
C SER A 34 -3.06 -8.65 -10.83
N TYR A 35 -2.98 -9.63 -11.72
CA TYR A 35 -2.16 -10.82 -11.55
C TYR A 35 -0.86 -10.73 -12.34
N GLN A 36 0.25 -10.52 -11.62
CA GLN A 36 1.60 -10.59 -12.17
C GLN A 36 2.15 -12.02 -12.12
N TYR A 37 2.83 -12.42 -13.18
CA TYR A 37 3.55 -13.69 -13.23
C TYR A 37 4.92 -13.50 -13.86
N THR A 38 5.92 -14.19 -13.33
CA THR A 38 7.30 -14.20 -13.86
C THR A 38 7.55 -15.35 -14.81
N ASP A 39 6.75 -16.42 -14.75
CA ASP A 39 6.80 -17.61 -15.58
C ASP A 39 5.37 -18.05 -15.90
N GLU A 40 5.12 -18.48 -17.15
CA GLU A 40 3.78 -18.84 -17.63
C GLU A 40 3.16 -20.02 -16.89
N ARG A 41 3.99 -20.90 -16.28
CA ARG A 41 3.51 -21.99 -15.42
C ARG A 41 2.68 -21.52 -14.24
N TYR A 42 2.83 -20.28 -13.82
CA TYR A 42 2.01 -19.70 -12.75
C TYR A 42 0.58 -19.41 -13.21
N LEU A 43 0.29 -19.36 -14.50
CA LEU A 43 -1.07 -19.16 -15.01
C LEU A 43 -1.96 -20.37 -14.72
N ASP A 44 -1.39 -21.58 -14.62
CA ASP A 44 -2.10 -22.80 -14.29
C ASP A 44 -2.54 -22.86 -12.81
N LEU A 45 -2.04 -21.94 -11.98
CA LEU A 45 -2.38 -21.86 -10.56
C LEU A 45 -3.63 -21.02 -10.27
N ILE A 46 -4.24 -20.40 -11.28
CA ILE A 46 -5.45 -19.60 -11.07
C ILE A 46 -6.59 -20.51 -10.64
N PRO A 47 -7.18 -20.33 -9.44
CA PRO A 47 -8.31 -21.14 -8.98
C PRO A 47 -9.49 -21.08 -9.96
N GLN A 48 -10.10 -22.24 -10.23
CA GLN A 48 -11.26 -22.30 -11.11
C GLN A 48 -12.46 -21.57 -10.53
N GLU A 49 -12.58 -21.54 -9.22
CA GLU A 49 -13.59 -20.83 -8.45
C GLU A 49 -13.56 -19.32 -8.77
N LEU A 50 -12.37 -18.70 -8.84
CA LEU A 50 -12.21 -17.31 -9.24
C LEU A 50 -12.70 -17.03 -10.66
N LEU A 51 -12.46 -17.97 -11.59
CA LEU A 51 -12.85 -17.83 -12.99
C LEU A 51 -14.37 -17.95 -13.20
N GLN A 52 -15.08 -18.57 -12.26
CA GLN A 52 -16.53 -18.77 -12.31
C GLN A 52 -17.31 -17.62 -11.67
N ARG A 53 -16.65 -16.74 -10.89
CA ARG A 53 -17.29 -15.61 -10.22
C ARG A 53 -17.56 -14.46 -11.18
N SER A 54 -18.80 -14.02 -11.24
CA SER A 54 -19.22 -12.88 -12.07
C SER A 54 -18.79 -11.51 -11.52
N ASP A 55 -18.46 -11.43 -10.23
CA ASP A 55 -17.99 -10.23 -9.55
C ASP A 55 -16.46 -10.11 -9.55
N VAL A 56 -15.72 -11.08 -10.15
CA VAL A 56 -14.26 -11.10 -10.24
C VAL A 56 -13.80 -10.90 -11.68
N THR A 57 -12.82 -10.02 -11.88
CA THR A 57 -12.13 -9.87 -13.17
C THR A 57 -10.63 -9.98 -12.97
N ILE A 58 -9.96 -10.89 -13.69
CA ILE A 58 -8.52 -11.13 -13.58
C ILE A 58 -7.80 -10.54 -14.78
N TYR A 59 -6.91 -9.58 -14.54
CA TYR A 59 -5.99 -9.01 -15.54
C TYR A 59 -4.60 -9.62 -15.37
N LYS A 60 -4.18 -10.42 -16.35
CA LYS A 60 -2.91 -11.16 -16.34
C LYS A 60 -1.84 -10.38 -17.08
N HIS A 61 -0.66 -10.23 -16.49
CA HIS A 61 0.48 -9.58 -17.15
C HIS A 61 1.82 -10.14 -16.65
N LYS A 62 2.76 -10.28 -17.57
CA LYS A 62 4.11 -10.78 -17.26
C LYS A 62 4.94 -9.66 -16.66
N GLY A 63 5.51 -9.90 -15.48
CA GLY A 63 6.33 -8.91 -14.77
C GLY A 63 6.37 -9.14 -13.27
N GLN A 64 7.02 -8.20 -12.58
CA GLN A 64 7.02 -8.12 -11.13
C GLN A 64 7.17 -6.67 -10.68
N GLY A 65 6.66 -6.35 -9.51
CA GLY A 65 6.74 -5.03 -8.88
C GLY A 65 5.37 -4.58 -8.40
N LEU A 66 5.27 -4.40 -7.08
CA LEU A 66 3.98 -4.09 -6.43
C LEU A 66 3.41 -2.75 -6.90
N SER A 67 4.25 -1.71 -7.02
CA SER A 67 3.84 -0.38 -7.48
C SER A 67 3.27 -0.42 -8.91
N ALA A 68 3.93 -1.11 -9.83
CA ALA A 68 3.43 -1.30 -11.19
C ALA A 68 2.11 -2.09 -11.20
N ASN A 69 1.99 -3.11 -10.33
CA ASN A 69 0.79 -3.92 -10.21
C ASN A 69 -0.40 -3.09 -9.69
N ARG A 70 -0.19 -2.27 -8.67
CA ARG A 70 -1.21 -1.35 -8.14
C ARG A 70 -1.64 -0.30 -9.18
N ASN A 71 -0.70 0.24 -9.95
CA ASN A 71 -1.02 1.16 -11.04
C ASN A 71 -1.92 0.51 -12.09
N LEU A 72 -1.59 -0.71 -12.53
CA LEU A 72 -2.41 -1.46 -13.50
C LEU A 72 -3.80 -1.79 -12.95
N ALA A 73 -3.90 -2.19 -11.68
CA ALA A 73 -5.17 -2.45 -11.03
C ALA A 73 -6.06 -1.19 -11.03
N LEU A 74 -5.48 -0.04 -10.66
CA LEU A 74 -6.19 1.24 -10.64
C LEU A 74 -6.68 1.66 -12.03
N GLU A 75 -5.90 1.43 -13.09
CA GLU A 75 -6.29 1.73 -14.48
C GLU A 75 -7.54 0.94 -14.92
N LYS A 76 -7.80 -0.23 -14.31
CA LYS A 76 -8.96 -1.09 -14.62
C LYS A 76 -10.20 -0.78 -13.78
N ALA A 77 -10.06 0.02 -12.74
CA ALA A 77 -11.16 0.39 -11.86
C ALA A 77 -12.19 1.25 -12.56
N THR A 78 -13.47 1.04 -12.27
CA THR A 78 -14.59 1.79 -12.85
C THR A 78 -15.66 2.19 -11.84
N SER A 79 -15.66 1.59 -10.63
CA SER A 79 -16.57 1.95 -9.53
C SER A 79 -16.28 3.34 -8.97
N GLU A 80 -17.17 3.88 -8.17
CA GLU A 80 -16.99 5.19 -7.53
C GLU A 80 -15.83 5.16 -6.53
N LEU A 81 -15.79 4.12 -5.72
CA LEU A 81 -14.75 3.89 -4.71
C LEU A 81 -13.78 2.80 -5.14
N VAL A 82 -12.56 2.90 -4.67
CA VAL A 82 -11.51 1.88 -4.84
C VAL A 82 -10.79 1.63 -3.53
N MET A 83 -10.38 0.37 -3.32
CA MET A 83 -9.57 -0.07 -2.21
C MET A 83 -8.47 -0.99 -2.71
N PHE A 84 -7.21 -0.75 -2.32
CA PHE A 84 -6.10 -1.65 -2.63
C PHE A 84 -5.95 -2.69 -1.54
N VAL A 85 -5.77 -3.94 -1.92
CA VAL A 85 -5.52 -5.04 -0.98
C VAL A 85 -4.44 -5.99 -1.51
N ASP A 86 -3.76 -6.66 -0.61
CA ASP A 86 -2.82 -7.72 -0.92
C ASP A 86 -3.57 -9.06 -1.07
N ASP A 87 -2.95 -10.05 -1.71
CA ASP A 87 -3.56 -11.36 -1.98
C ASP A 87 -3.74 -12.25 -0.73
N ASP A 88 -3.39 -11.74 0.45
CA ASP A 88 -3.60 -12.36 1.75
C ASP A 88 -4.43 -11.46 2.70
N THR A 89 -5.23 -10.56 2.14
CA THR A 89 -6.04 -9.62 2.92
C THR A 89 -7.52 -9.90 2.72
N HIS A 90 -8.22 -10.17 3.81
CA HIS A 90 -9.67 -10.29 3.85
C HIS A 90 -10.30 -8.98 4.33
N ILE A 91 -11.33 -8.50 3.64
CA ILE A 91 -12.14 -7.35 4.05
C ILE A 91 -13.37 -7.88 4.79
N GLU A 92 -13.66 -7.36 5.98
CA GLU A 92 -14.83 -7.77 6.73
C GLU A 92 -16.11 -7.34 5.99
N LYS A 93 -17.07 -8.25 5.85
CA LYS A 93 -18.28 -7.99 5.07
C LYS A 93 -19.06 -6.77 5.58
N GLU A 94 -19.12 -6.61 6.87
CA GLU A 94 -19.78 -5.51 7.58
C GLU A 94 -19.10 -4.16 7.30
N ALA A 95 -17.82 -4.18 6.90
CA ALA A 95 -17.09 -2.97 6.56
C ALA A 95 -17.65 -2.30 5.30
N PHE A 96 -18.27 -3.03 4.38
CA PHE A 96 -18.84 -2.44 3.16
C PHE A 96 -19.93 -1.42 3.46
N ASP A 97 -20.85 -1.74 4.36
CA ASP A 97 -21.92 -0.82 4.75
C ASP A 97 -21.36 0.43 5.43
N VAL A 98 -20.36 0.26 6.30
CA VAL A 98 -19.68 1.37 6.97
C VAL A 98 -18.97 2.27 5.96
N ILE A 99 -18.26 1.69 5.00
CA ILE A 99 -17.54 2.44 3.96
C ILE A 99 -18.55 3.25 3.11
N PHE A 100 -19.61 2.63 2.63
CA PHE A 100 -20.60 3.31 1.80
C PHE A 100 -21.29 4.44 2.55
N GLN A 101 -21.76 4.19 3.78
CA GLN A 101 -22.38 5.21 4.61
C GLN A 101 -21.43 6.40 4.85
N LEU A 102 -20.16 6.11 5.18
CA LEU A 102 -19.17 7.13 5.48
C LEU A 102 -18.91 8.06 4.29
N PHE A 103 -18.78 7.53 3.07
CA PHE A 103 -18.59 8.35 1.86
C PHE A 103 -19.87 9.06 1.42
N ASP A 104 -21.05 8.51 1.73
CA ASP A 104 -22.33 9.17 1.50
C ASP A 104 -22.54 10.37 2.41
N GLU A 105 -22.20 10.25 3.69
CA GLU A 105 -22.32 11.32 4.69
C GLU A 105 -21.24 12.40 4.56
N ASN A 106 -20.06 12.06 3.99
CA ASN A 106 -18.91 12.97 3.90
C ASN A 106 -18.55 13.24 2.42
N LYS A 107 -19.33 14.06 1.74
CA LYS A 107 -19.13 14.31 0.30
C LYS A 107 -17.79 14.97 -0.05
N ASP A 108 -17.19 15.71 0.88
CA ASP A 108 -15.89 16.38 0.69
C ASP A 108 -14.70 15.44 0.99
N LEU A 109 -14.94 14.24 1.50
CA LEU A 109 -13.90 13.26 1.78
C LEU A 109 -13.42 12.62 0.48
N ASP A 110 -12.13 12.64 0.21
CA ASP A 110 -11.53 12.01 -0.98
C ASP A 110 -10.90 10.65 -0.64
N ILE A 111 -10.28 10.54 0.55
CA ILE A 111 -9.59 9.34 1.01
C ILE A 111 -9.91 9.10 2.50
N ALA A 112 -10.39 7.90 2.82
CA ALA A 112 -10.57 7.41 4.18
C ALA A 112 -9.50 6.39 4.55
N PHE A 113 -8.93 6.52 5.76
CA PHE A 113 -8.03 5.54 6.36
C PHE A 113 -8.70 4.87 7.54
N PHE A 114 -8.44 3.58 7.70
CA PHE A 114 -9.08 2.70 8.66
C PHE A 114 -8.03 1.89 9.43
N GLN A 115 -8.50 0.89 10.19
CA GLN A 115 -7.65 -0.05 10.90
C GLN A 115 -7.65 -1.41 10.20
N ALA A 116 -6.51 -2.11 10.33
CA ALA A 116 -6.40 -3.52 9.98
C ALA A 116 -5.85 -4.33 11.15
N SER A 117 -6.17 -5.62 11.15
CA SER A 117 -5.71 -6.57 12.16
C SER A 117 -5.04 -7.79 11.51
N THR A 118 -4.42 -8.60 12.34
CA THR A 118 -4.12 -9.98 11.97
C THR A 118 -5.41 -10.81 12.00
N TYR A 119 -5.41 -12.00 11.40
CA TYR A 119 -6.54 -12.95 11.49
C TYR A 119 -6.89 -13.36 12.92
N ASN A 120 -5.96 -13.18 13.89
CA ASN A 120 -6.23 -13.41 15.30
C ASN A 120 -6.81 -12.16 16.02
N GLY A 121 -7.18 -11.12 15.27
CA GLY A 121 -7.81 -9.92 15.80
C GLY A 121 -6.86 -8.90 16.44
N VAL A 122 -5.53 -9.14 16.42
CA VAL A 122 -4.54 -8.19 16.94
C VAL A 122 -4.33 -7.08 15.90
N LEU A 123 -4.49 -5.83 16.31
CA LEU A 123 -4.24 -4.68 15.43
C LEU A 123 -2.79 -4.70 14.91
N LEU A 124 -2.59 -4.37 13.63
CA LEU A 124 -1.27 -4.43 12.97
C LEU A 124 -0.26 -3.45 13.57
N LYS A 125 -0.75 -2.39 14.17
CA LYS A 125 0.06 -1.31 14.77
C LYS A 125 -0.75 -0.56 15.84
N PRO A 126 -0.13 0.28 16.66
CA PRO A 126 -0.87 1.24 17.48
C PRO A 126 -1.54 2.27 16.56
N TYR A 127 -2.85 2.27 16.53
CA TYR A 127 -3.66 3.26 15.81
C TYR A 127 -4.12 4.36 16.75
N PRO A 128 -4.40 5.59 16.23
CA PRO A 128 -5.11 6.60 16.99
C PRO A 128 -6.48 6.08 17.45
N ASN A 129 -6.93 6.51 18.63
CA ASN A 129 -8.23 6.11 19.18
C ASN A 129 -9.39 6.98 18.66
N GLU A 130 -9.08 8.12 18.05
CA GLU A 130 -10.06 9.10 17.58
C GLU A 130 -9.85 9.39 16.08
N GLU A 131 -10.90 9.91 15.46
CA GLU A 131 -10.82 10.40 14.07
C GLU A 131 -9.81 11.53 13.97
N ALA A 132 -9.08 11.57 12.86
CA ALA A 132 -8.07 12.58 12.61
C ALA A 132 -8.01 12.99 11.14
N ILE A 133 -7.84 14.28 10.89
CA ILE A 133 -7.47 14.76 9.55
C ILE A 133 -6.02 14.35 9.28
N ILE A 134 -5.78 13.79 8.11
CA ILE A 134 -4.44 13.39 7.68
C ILE A 134 -3.82 14.55 6.89
N ASP A 135 -3.35 15.55 7.61
CA ASP A 135 -2.51 16.65 7.08
C ASP A 135 -1.05 16.55 7.56
N GLY A 136 -0.71 15.44 8.09
CA GLY A 136 0.59 14.99 8.60
C GLY A 136 0.36 13.71 9.33
N MET A 137 1.28 12.75 9.19
CA MET A 137 1.16 11.47 9.91
C MET A 137 1.19 11.73 11.41
N PRO A 138 0.22 11.23 12.19
CA PRO A 138 0.33 11.19 13.64
C PRO A 138 1.61 10.45 14.05
N GLU A 139 2.22 10.84 15.17
CA GLU A 139 3.38 10.13 15.70
C GLU A 139 3.07 8.62 15.86
N ASN A 140 4.00 7.79 15.41
CA ASN A 140 3.91 6.32 15.45
C ASN A 140 2.83 5.68 14.58
N TYR A 141 2.12 6.43 13.75
CA TYR A 141 1.19 5.90 12.77
C TYR A 141 1.84 5.87 11.37
N SER A 142 1.78 4.73 10.71
CA SER A 142 2.16 4.56 9.30
C SER A 142 0.96 4.00 8.56
N ILE A 143 0.66 4.52 7.40
CA ILE A 143 -0.44 4.03 6.55
C ILE A 143 0.02 2.77 5.82
N SER A 144 -0.93 1.85 5.63
CA SER A 144 -0.81 0.73 4.68
C SER A 144 -1.96 0.81 3.68
N MET A 145 -1.72 0.44 2.43
CA MET A 145 -2.75 0.54 1.38
C MET A 145 -4.00 -0.30 1.66
N ILE A 146 -3.87 -1.40 2.40
CA ILE A 146 -5.00 -2.25 2.81
C ILE A 146 -5.96 -1.57 3.81
N GLU A 147 -5.58 -0.41 4.30
CA GLU A 147 -6.36 0.40 5.26
C GLU A 147 -7.06 1.58 4.58
N MET A 148 -6.97 1.70 3.26
CA MET A 148 -7.33 2.91 2.54
C MET A 148 -8.44 2.67 1.53
N VAL A 149 -9.46 3.53 1.56
CA VAL A 149 -10.50 3.63 0.51
C VAL A 149 -10.48 5.03 -0.09
N CYS A 150 -10.55 5.12 -1.41
CA CYS A 150 -10.45 6.37 -2.14
C CYS A 150 -11.64 6.56 -3.09
N LYS A 151 -12.05 7.80 -3.32
CA LYS A 151 -12.82 8.15 -4.51
C LYS A 151 -11.94 7.98 -5.75
N ARG A 152 -12.35 7.06 -6.64
CA ARG A 152 -11.60 6.74 -7.86
C ARG A 152 -11.29 7.96 -8.72
N GLU A 153 -12.28 8.81 -8.96
CA GLU A 153 -12.15 10.01 -9.80
C GLU A 153 -11.10 11.01 -9.29
N LYS A 154 -10.78 10.96 -7.99
CA LYS A 154 -9.80 11.84 -7.35
C LYS A 154 -8.35 11.37 -7.58
N ILE A 155 -8.16 10.07 -7.81
CA ILE A 155 -6.85 9.45 -7.87
C ILE A 155 -6.50 8.84 -9.24
N GLN A 156 -7.45 8.21 -9.95
CA GLN A 156 -7.20 7.55 -11.23
C GLN A 156 -6.76 8.57 -12.30
N GLY A 157 -5.61 8.29 -12.92
CA GLY A 157 -5.00 9.18 -13.93
C GLY A 157 -4.33 10.43 -13.34
N LYS A 158 -4.38 10.64 -12.01
CA LYS A 158 -3.82 11.81 -11.32
C LYS A 158 -2.70 11.44 -10.37
N LEU A 159 -2.83 10.31 -9.66
CA LEU A 159 -1.81 9.76 -8.78
C LEU A 159 -1.32 8.43 -9.31
N ARG A 160 -0.03 8.16 -9.13
CA ARG A 160 0.58 6.88 -9.47
C ARG A 160 1.54 6.45 -8.37
N PHE A 161 1.62 5.15 -8.13
CA PHE A 161 2.73 4.61 -7.34
C PHE A 161 4.03 4.77 -8.12
N ASP A 162 5.07 5.23 -7.45
CA ASP A 162 6.40 5.34 -8.04
C ASP A 162 7.01 3.94 -8.20
N GLU A 163 7.10 3.46 -9.44
CA GLU A 163 7.54 2.10 -9.77
C GLU A 163 9.02 1.83 -9.48
N ARG A 164 9.79 2.86 -9.11
CA ARG A 164 11.15 2.70 -8.61
C ARG A 164 11.19 2.09 -7.20
N PHE A 165 10.07 2.18 -6.45
CA PHE A 165 9.89 1.72 -5.08
C PHE A 165 8.96 0.53 -4.97
N GLY A 166 9.08 -0.21 -3.87
CA GLY A 166 8.16 -1.26 -3.47
C GLY A 166 8.69 -2.68 -3.65
N LEU A 167 7.91 -3.63 -3.16
CA LEU A 167 8.25 -5.06 -3.27
C LEU A 167 8.41 -5.47 -4.73
N GLY A 168 9.40 -6.30 -5.00
CA GLY A 168 9.74 -6.77 -6.35
C GLY A 168 10.72 -5.88 -7.10
N THR A 169 11.04 -4.67 -6.60
CA THR A 169 12.14 -3.86 -7.13
C THR A 169 13.49 -4.36 -6.60
N LYS A 170 14.56 -4.14 -7.39
CA LYS A 170 15.91 -4.58 -7.01
C LYS A 170 16.64 -3.62 -6.08
N PHE A 171 16.23 -2.36 -6.04
CA PHE A 171 17.03 -1.30 -5.40
C PHE A 171 16.31 -0.60 -4.25
N LEU A 172 15.08 -0.14 -4.45
CA LEU A 172 14.26 0.54 -3.45
C LEU A 172 13.05 -0.34 -3.09
N THR A 173 13.19 -1.15 -2.06
CA THR A 173 12.28 -2.26 -1.76
C THR A 173 11.02 -1.90 -0.99
N CYS A 174 10.85 -0.62 -0.60
CA CYS A 174 9.68 -0.10 0.11
C CYS A 174 9.60 1.43 -0.02
N GLY A 175 8.53 2.05 0.53
CA GLY A 175 8.35 3.50 0.60
C GLY A 175 7.43 4.07 -0.49
N GLU A 176 6.85 3.22 -1.32
CA GLU A 176 5.89 3.61 -2.35
C GLU A 176 4.60 4.18 -1.76
N GLU A 177 4.18 3.67 -0.62
CA GLU A 177 2.97 4.12 0.09
C GLU A 177 3.16 5.52 0.65
N ASP A 178 4.30 5.79 1.30
CA ASP A 178 4.64 7.11 1.84
C ASP A 178 4.69 8.19 0.73
N ILE A 179 5.26 7.86 -0.43
CA ILE A 179 5.32 8.75 -1.59
C ILE A 179 3.90 9.03 -2.09
N TRP A 180 3.10 7.99 -2.27
CA TRP A 180 1.75 8.11 -2.81
C TRP A 180 0.87 9.01 -1.92
N ILE A 181 0.96 8.86 -0.60
CA ILE A 181 0.22 9.68 0.35
C ILE A 181 0.70 11.13 0.37
N GLU A 182 2.01 11.35 0.29
CA GLU A 182 2.55 12.70 0.17
C GLU A 182 2.08 13.38 -1.13
N ASP A 183 1.99 12.63 -2.24
CA ASP A 183 1.49 13.15 -3.51
C ASP A 183 -0.01 13.43 -3.45
N ALA A 184 -0.80 12.60 -2.77
CA ALA A 184 -2.21 12.86 -2.50
C ALA A 184 -2.38 14.17 -1.70
N LYS A 185 -1.55 14.38 -0.68
CA LYS A 185 -1.51 15.62 0.11
C LYS A 185 -1.15 16.83 -0.77
N ARG A 186 -0.10 16.72 -1.59
CA ARG A 186 0.31 17.78 -2.52
C ARG A 186 -0.75 18.10 -3.56
N ALA A 187 -1.55 17.13 -3.94
CA ALA A 187 -2.71 17.31 -4.82
C ALA A 187 -3.91 17.96 -4.12
N GLY A 188 -3.84 18.23 -2.81
CA GLY A 188 -4.88 18.87 -2.01
C GLY A 188 -6.08 17.96 -1.73
N LEU A 189 -5.88 16.64 -1.73
CA LEU A 189 -6.95 15.69 -1.43
C LEU A 189 -7.31 15.73 0.07
N THR A 190 -8.61 15.69 0.35
CA THR A 190 -9.13 15.60 1.72
C THR A 190 -9.00 14.18 2.24
N MET A 191 -8.15 14.00 3.25
CA MET A 191 -7.82 12.72 3.84
C MET A 191 -8.20 12.67 5.31
N LYS A 192 -8.88 11.61 5.74
CA LYS A 192 -9.29 11.46 7.15
C LYS A 192 -9.14 10.02 7.61
N TYR A 193 -8.67 9.85 8.83
CA TYR A 193 -8.59 8.57 9.53
C TYR A 193 -9.82 8.34 10.40
N TYR A 194 -10.28 7.08 10.42
CA TYR A 194 -11.39 6.60 11.24
C TYR A 194 -10.96 5.36 12.04
N PRO A 195 -11.22 5.32 13.37
CA PRO A 195 -10.81 4.20 14.22
C PRO A 195 -11.75 2.98 14.05
N ILE A 196 -11.94 2.54 12.83
CA ILE A 196 -12.82 1.44 12.45
C ILE A 196 -11.98 0.35 11.78
N LYS A 197 -12.10 -0.89 12.25
CA LYS A 197 -11.42 -2.04 11.67
C LYS A 197 -12.22 -2.54 10.46
N ILE A 198 -11.55 -2.63 9.31
CA ILE A 198 -12.18 -3.07 8.06
C ILE A 198 -11.51 -4.28 7.41
N ALA A 199 -10.27 -4.60 7.79
CA ALA A 199 -9.48 -5.61 7.12
C ALA A 199 -8.71 -6.49 8.09
N ALA A 200 -8.43 -7.73 7.66
CA ALA A 200 -7.52 -8.65 8.33
C ALA A 200 -6.51 -9.24 7.34
N THR A 201 -5.25 -9.40 7.75
CA THR A 201 -4.18 -9.95 6.92
C THR A 201 -3.26 -10.88 7.70
N SER A 202 -2.52 -11.72 6.99
CA SER A 202 -1.46 -12.57 7.59
C SER A 202 -0.17 -11.79 7.85
N THR A 203 0.02 -10.65 7.20
CA THR A 203 1.30 -9.93 7.16
C THR A 203 1.50 -9.06 8.39
N LEU A 204 2.59 -9.33 9.13
CA LEU A 204 3.06 -8.45 10.21
C LEU A 204 4.14 -7.51 9.70
N LEU A 205 3.98 -6.22 9.97
CA LEU A 205 4.98 -5.20 9.62
C LEU A 205 6.27 -5.37 10.44
N LYS A 206 7.40 -5.60 9.79
CA LYS A 206 8.72 -5.72 10.42
C LYS A 206 9.49 -4.39 10.39
N LYS A 207 9.15 -3.47 11.28
CA LYS A 207 9.85 -2.15 11.39
C LYS A 207 11.37 -2.27 11.58
N SER A 208 11.86 -3.38 12.15
CA SER A 208 13.31 -3.63 12.37
C SER A 208 14.12 -3.81 11.09
N LEU A 209 13.49 -4.09 9.94
CA LEU A 209 14.20 -4.27 8.67
C LEU A 209 15.05 -3.06 8.27
N VAL A 210 14.66 -1.84 8.66
CA VAL A 210 15.45 -0.63 8.39
C VAL A 210 16.86 -0.68 9.00
N TYR A 211 17.08 -1.47 10.03
CA TYR A 211 18.41 -1.60 10.68
C TYR A 211 19.30 -2.66 10.05
N VAL A 212 18.73 -3.60 9.29
CA VAL A 212 19.47 -4.79 8.81
C VAL A 212 19.42 -4.99 7.30
N ASP A 213 18.41 -4.48 6.61
CA ASP A 213 18.22 -4.67 5.16
C ASP A 213 18.72 -3.48 4.34
N ALA A 214 19.66 -3.73 3.42
CA ALA A 214 20.27 -2.71 2.59
C ALA A 214 19.26 -2.06 1.61
N GLY A 215 18.28 -2.80 1.10
CA GLY A 215 17.22 -2.28 0.23
C GLY A 215 16.32 -1.31 0.97
N VAL A 216 15.89 -1.67 2.19
CA VAL A 216 15.09 -0.81 3.07
C VAL A 216 15.88 0.44 3.48
N GLN A 217 17.18 0.32 3.75
CA GLN A 217 18.04 1.47 4.05
C GLN A 217 18.18 2.43 2.86
N ARG A 218 18.36 1.89 1.63
CA ARG A 218 18.35 2.70 0.40
C ARG A 218 17.00 3.39 0.19
N SER A 219 15.91 2.65 0.36
CA SER A 219 14.56 3.19 0.29
C SER A 219 14.35 4.33 1.28
N LYS A 220 14.82 4.18 2.53
CA LYS A 220 14.76 5.25 3.53
C LYS A 220 15.49 6.51 3.08
N GLY A 221 16.70 6.39 2.53
CA GLY A 221 17.46 7.52 1.99
C GLY A 221 16.75 8.19 0.81
N ALA A 222 16.26 7.39 -0.14
CA ALA A 222 15.53 7.84 -1.31
C ALA A 222 14.22 8.55 -0.95
N LEU A 223 13.41 7.95 -0.07
CA LEU A 223 12.17 8.53 0.45
C LEU A 223 12.43 9.85 1.19
N THR A 224 13.43 9.89 2.07
CA THR A 224 13.78 11.11 2.79
C THR A 224 14.17 12.23 1.81
N TYR A 225 14.87 11.91 0.72
CA TYR A 225 15.19 12.89 -0.32
C TYR A 225 13.95 13.35 -1.10
N TYR A 226 13.03 12.45 -1.41
CA TYR A 226 11.77 12.79 -2.06
C TYR A 226 10.93 13.78 -1.24
N LEU A 227 10.85 13.53 0.06
CA LEU A 227 10.06 14.35 0.99
C LEU A 227 10.72 15.71 1.33
N TYR A 228 12.04 15.73 1.52
CA TYR A 228 12.73 16.86 2.16
C TYR A 228 13.89 17.45 1.33
N GLY A 229 14.12 16.95 0.12
CA GLY A 229 15.17 17.46 -0.78
C GLY A 229 16.56 17.37 -0.13
N SER A 230 17.33 18.46 -0.21
CA SER A 230 18.71 18.50 0.32
C SER A 230 18.82 18.27 1.82
N LYS A 231 17.78 18.54 2.60
CA LYS A 231 17.76 18.26 4.05
C LYS A 231 17.90 16.76 4.36
N ALA A 232 17.62 15.89 3.39
CA ALA A 232 17.75 14.43 3.54
C ALA A 232 19.14 13.99 3.99
N TRP A 233 20.21 14.66 3.53
CA TRP A 233 21.58 14.33 3.91
C TRP A 233 21.80 14.41 5.42
N TRP A 234 21.31 15.47 6.02
CA TRP A 234 21.42 15.69 7.46
C TRP A 234 20.48 14.75 8.25
N MET A 235 19.27 14.55 7.75
CA MET A 235 18.30 13.65 8.41
C MET A 235 18.79 12.20 8.42
N CYS A 236 19.32 11.72 7.31
CA CYS A 236 19.90 10.37 7.21
C CYS A 236 21.14 10.21 8.11
N PHE A 237 22.00 11.25 8.18
CA PHE A 237 23.13 11.23 9.10
C PHE A 237 22.67 11.12 10.55
N LYS A 238 21.74 11.96 11.00
CA LYS A 238 21.18 11.90 12.36
C LYS A 238 20.56 10.55 12.67
N PHE A 239 19.76 10.02 11.75
CA PHE A 239 19.09 8.73 11.91
C PHE A 239 20.10 7.59 12.05
N SER A 240 21.10 7.52 11.17
CA SER A 240 22.16 6.51 11.21
C SER A 240 23.00 6.58 12.48
N LEU A 241 23.34 7.81 12.92
CA LEU A 241 24.08 8.02 14.15
C LEU A 241 23.31 7.56 15.38
N ASN A 242 22.03 7.97 15.48
CA ASN A 242 21.17 7.57 16.59
C ASN A 242 20.96 6.05 16.63
N ALA A 243 20.70 5.42 15.48
CA ALA A 243 20.57 3.97 15.41
C ALA A 243 21.84 3.23 15.84
N SER A 244 23.02 3.76 15.48
CA SER A 244 24.30 3.19 15.88
C SER A 244 24.59 3.36 17.37
N ILE A 245 24.32 4.52 17.95
CA ILE A 245 24.47 4.78 19.39
C ILE A 245 23.58 3.84 20.21
N ASN A 246 22.37 3.54 19.73
CA ASN A 246 21.46 2.58 20.37
C ASN A 246 21.78 1.11 20.05
N GLY A 247 22.88 0.80 19.37
CA GLY A 247 23.30 -0.57 19.06
C GLY A 247 22.41 -1.31 18.05
N LEU A 248 21.57 -0.60 17.30
CA LEU A 248 20.61 -1.19 16.34
C LEU A 248 21.26 -1.56 15.01
N CYS A 249 22.34 -0.86 14.62
CA CYS A 249 23.08 -1.10 13.38
C CYS A 249 24.48 -0.46 13.42
N HIS A 250 25.30 -0.76 12.41
CA HIS A 250 26.57 -0.07 12.21
C HIS A 250 26.36 1.22 11.39
N PHE A 251 26.92 2.34 11.88
CA PHE A 251 26.76 3.67 11.26
C PHE A 251 27.18 3.72 9.79
N LEU A 252 28.43 3.28 9.48
CA LEU A 252 28.98 3.44 8.13
C LEU A 252 28.22 2.65 7.05
N PRO A 253 27.87 1.37 7.22
CA PRO A 253 27.07 0.64 6.25
C PRO A 253 25.70 1.27 6.04
N MET A 254 25.00 1.63 7.12
CA MET A 254 23.68 2.23 7.04
C MET A 254 23.71 3.58 6.30
N MET A 255 24.64 4.45 6.68
CA MET A 255 24.82 5.74 6.03
C MET A 255 25.17 5.59 4.54
N LYS A 256 26.04 4.64 4.19
CA LYS A 256 26.36 4.31 2.78
C LYS A 256 25.11 3.98 1.99
N HIS A 257 24.27 3.07 2.47
CA HIS A 257 23.06 2.65 1.75
C HIS A 257 22.06 3.80 1.62
N GLN A 258 21.86 4.62 2.66
CA GLN A 258 20.97 5.77 2.57
C GLN A 258 21.51 6.81 1.54
N VAL A 259 22.81 7.04 1.50
CA VAL A 259 23.44 7.90 0.47
C VAL A 259 23.25 7.34 -0.93
N GLU A 260 23.35 6.02 -1.12
CA GLU A 260 23.05 5.37 -2.40
C GLU A 260 21.62 5.65 -2.84
N GLY A 261 20.64 5.57 -1.94
CA GLY A 261 19.25 5.91 -2.19
C GLY A 261 19.04 7.37 -2.58
N ILE A 262 19.64 8.32 -1.84
CA ILE A 262 19.60 9.76 -2.17
C ILE A 262 20.14 10.01 -3.58
N ARG A 263 21.33 9.45 -3.89
CA ARG A 263 21.98 9.63 -5.20
C ARG A 263 21.18 9.01 -6.34
N TYR A 264 20.52 7.88 -6.08
CA TYR A 264 19.63 7.25 -7.06
C TYR A 264 18.49 8.21 -7.42
N MET A 265 17.80 8.79 -6.44
CA MET A 265 16.72 9.76 -6.68
C MET A 265 17.20 11.04 -7.40
N GLN A 266 18.42 11.48 -7.16
CA GLN A 266 18.99 12.64 -7.87
C GLN A 266 19.24 12.37 -9.35
N ARG A 267 19.54 11.11 -9.72
CA ARG A 267 19.86 10.70 -11.11
C ARG A 267 18.65 10.29 -11.93
N THR A 268 17.56 9.93 -11.26
CA THR A 268 16.33 9.39 -11.88
C THR A 268 15.16 10.36 -11.85
N LYS A 269 15.48 11.66 -11.80
CA LYS A 269 14.48 12.73 -11.92
C LYS A 269 13.86 12.76 -13.31
#